data_9b751d9d9f70e36e6d8c0779516ddee4
#
_entry.id   9b751d9d9f70e36e6d8c0779516ddee4
#
_cell.length_a   1.000
_cell.length_b   1.000
_cell.length_c   1.000
_cell.angle_alpha   90.00
_cell.angle_beta   90.00
_cell.angle_gamma   90.00
#
_symmetry.space_group_name_H-M   'P 1'
#
loop_
_entity.id
_entity.type
_entity.pdbx_description
1 polymer ?
#
loop_
_entity_poly.entity_id
_entity_poly.type
_entity_poly.pdbx_seq_one_letter_code
_entity_poly.pdbx_strand_id
1 'polypeptide(L)'
;MAPKLKRILVADPEPGSARLFNDVMREICHSHIWVAANNERAEKIAETCDPQLVIVCLGDERFDGLGFVRKLRRSTWTCRTSPVITITGVATQGMILAARDSGVHEFLRKPYSMKDLLRRLEAVTLKDRDWVEGVAYIGPDRRRFNSGDYAGPLKRKTDGSETPYQQKINQCLKIIRAAAAAAESDPAQAMRAMLAQATALQSMATDFHLTLAASEFYRNLVRHTQSGKALTRDLADAWTVKLLGFLPKDADAGRKKPVAAAEPEDSAQPLMLG
;
A
#
# COMPACT_ATOMS: atom_id res chain seq x y z
N MET A 1 1.21 11.90 24.22
CA MET A 1 -0.24 12.04 23.93
C MET A 1 -0.71 10.72 23.36
N ALA A 2 -1.61 10.02 24.03
CA ALA A 2 -2.17 8.78 23.45
C ALA A 2 -2.97 9.13 22.19
N PRO A 3 -2.77 8.41 21.08
CA PRO A 3 -3.54 8.66 19.87
C PRO A 3 -5.03 8.45 20.18
N LYS A 4 -5.89 9.34 19.68
CA LYS A 4 -7.36 9.26 19.88
C LYS A 4 -7.95 8.15 18.97
N LEU A 5 -7.44 6.93 19.14
CA LEU A 5 -7.98 5.76 18.46
C LEU A 5 -9.19 5.26 19.23
N LYS A 6 -10.35 5.22 18.59
CA LYS A 6 -11.61 4.74 19.19
C LYS A 6 -11.95 3.32 18.77
N ARG A 7 -11.53 2.90 17.59
CA ARG A 7 -11.90 1.62 16.98
C ARG A 7 -10.66 0.92 16.44
N ILE A 8 -10.40 -0.27 16.96
CA ILE A 8 -9.22 -1.07 16.58
C ILE A 8 -9.67 -2.49 16.22
N LEU A 9 -9.18 -3.01 15.11
CA LEU A 9 -9.29 -4.42 14.76
C LEU A 9 -7.96 -5.12 15.02
N VAL A 10 -8.00 -6.21 15.79
CA VAL A 10 -6.88 -7.12 16.00
C VAL A 10 -7.20 -8.44 15.32
N ALA A 11 -6.52 -8.73 14.24
CA ALA A 11 -6.63 -9.98 13.49
C ALA A 11 -5.47 -10.90 13.92
N ASP A 12 -5.74 -11.79 14.86
CA ASP A 12 -4.79 -12.73 15.44
C ASP A 12 -5.49 -14.07 15.71
N PRO A 13 -5.08 -15.15 15.04
CA PRO A 13 -5.65 -16.49 15.25
C PRO A 13 -5.26 -17.11 16.60
N GLU A 14 -4.23 -16.57 17.29
CA GLU A 14 -3.76 -17.06 18.57
C GLU A 14 -4.49 -16.32 19.72
N PRO A 15 -5.39 -17.01 20.47
CA PRO A 15 -6.22 -16.35 21.47
C PRO A 15 -5.42 -15.70 22.62
N GLY A 16 -4.31 -16.32 23.03
CA GLY A 16 -3.45 -15.79 24.08
C GLY A 16 -2.76 -14.49 23.68
N SER A 17 -2.20 -14.45 22.49
CA SER A 17 -1.57 -13.27 21.89
C SER A 17 -2.59 -12.14 21.69
N ALA A 18 -3.77 -12.45 21.15
CA ALA A 18 -4.84 -11.49 20.94
C ALA A 18 -5.35 -10.87 22.25
N ARG A 19 -5.49 -11.68 23.31
CA ARG A 19 -5.90 -11.21 24.64
C ARG A 19 -4.86 -10.28 25.25
N LEU A 20 -3.58 -10.71 25.26
CA LEU A 20 -2.48 -9.89 25.78
C LEU A 20 -2.40 -8.54 25.06
N PHE A 21 -2.50 -8.54 23.72
CA PHE A 21 -2.48 -7.31 22.93
C PHE A 21 -3.68 -6.41 23.26
N ASN A 22 -4.86 -6.99 23.42
CA ASN A 22 -6.07 -6.26 23.81
C ASN A 22 -5.90 -5.57 25.17
N ASP A 23 -5.34 -6.25 26.15
CA ASP A 23 -5.12 -5.69 27.50
C ASP A 23 -4.11 -4.53 27.45
N VAL A 24 -3.01 -4.71 26.74
CA VAL A 24 -2.01 -3.65 26.48
C VAL A 24 -2.64 -2.43 25.79
N MET A 25 -3.43 -2.65 24.76
CA MET A 25 -4.05 -1.54 24.03
C MET A 25 -5.11 -0.80 24.84
N ARG A 26 -5.80 -1.47 25.77
CA ARG A 26 -6.75 -0.82 26.69
C ARG A 26 -6.06 0.13 27.68
N GLU A 27 -4.84 -0.21 28.10
CA GLU A 27 -4.05 0.67 28.96
C GLU A 27 -3.54 1.91 28.21
N ILE A 28 -3.18 1.76 26.92
CA ILE A 28 -2.66 2.84 26.10
C ILE A 28 -3.78 3.75 25.55
N CYS A 29 -4.85 3.13 25.08
CA CYS A 29 -5.96 3.81 24.38
C CYS A 29 -7.29 3.31 24.93
N HIS A 30 -8.17 4.21 25.36
CA HIS A 30 -9.55 3.85 25.71
C HIS A 30 -10.37 3.52 24.44
N SER A 31 -9.98 2.44 23.75
CA SER A 31 -10.51 2.06 22.44
C SER A 31 -11.44 0.87 22.54
N HIS A 32 -12.43 0.81 21.65
CA HIS A 32 -13.17 -0.42 21.40
C HIS A 32 -12.32 -1.32 20.49
N ILE A 33 -12.05 -2.54 20.94
CA ILE A 33 -11.18 -3.48 20.26
C ILE A 33 -11.98 -4.72 19.88
N TRP A 34 -12.00 -5.01 18.57
CA TRP A 34 -12.54 -6.25 18.05
C TRP A 34 -11.39 -7.21 17.75
N VAL A 35 -11.60 -8.48 18.08
CA VAL A 35 -10.65 -9.56 17.79
C VAL A 35 -11.24 -10.47 16.73
N ALA A 36 -10.45 -10.81 15.73
CA ALA A 36 -10.78 -11.75 14.68
C ALA A 36 -9.74 -12.85 14.60
N ALA A 37 -10.19 -14.12 14.69
CA ALA A 37 -9.31 -15.29 14.63
C ALA A 37 -9.14 -15.85 13.21
N ASN A 38 -9.86 -15.35 12.23
CA ASN A 38 -9.81 -15.81 10.83
C ASN A 38 -10.15 -14.66 9.87
N ASN A 39 -9.92 -14.89 8.57
CA ASN A 39 -10.13 -13.90 7.52
C ASN A 39 -11.59 -13.45 7.42
N GLU A 40 -12.55 -14.37 7.45
CA GLU A 40 -13.98 -14.05 7.32
C GLU A 40 -14.44 -13.07 8.41
N ARG A 41 -14.07 -13.34 9.67
CA ARG A 41 -14.41 -12.46 10.79
C ARG A 41 -13.68 -11.12 10.70
N ALA A 42 -12.42 -11.10 10.28
CA ALA A 42 -11.66 -9.85 10.11
C ALA A 42 -12.29 -8.96 9.03
N GLU A 43 -12.70 -9.56 7.91
CA GLU A 43 -13.38 -8.86 6.82
C GLU A 43 -14.73 -8.29 7.26
N LYS A 44 -15.55 -9.08 7.94
CA LYS A 44 -16.85 -8.63 8.45
C LYS A 44 -16.72 -7.47 9.43
N ILE A 45 -15.73 -7.53 10.33
CA ILE A 45 -15.46 -6.43 11.27
C ILE A 45 -14.95 -5.20 10.53
N ALA A 46 -14.04 -5.36 9.57
CA ALA A 46 -13.53 -4.25 8.77
C ALA A 46 -14.66 -3.51 8.03
N GLU A 47 -15.58 -4.26 7.43
CA GLU A 47 -16.72 -3.71 6.70
C GLU A 47 -17.73 -2.98 7.60
N THR A 48 -18.07 -3.56 8.76
CA THR A 48 -19.18 -3.09 9.59
C THR A 48 -18.79 -2.12 10.69
N CYS A 49 -17.55 -2.23 11.21
CA CYS A 49 -17.11 -1.46 12.38
C CYS A 49 -16.18 -0.29 12.04
N ASP A 50 -15.72 -0.19 10.79
CA ASP A 50 -14.86 0.89 10.31
C ASP A 50 -13.66 1.17 11.25
N PRO A 51 -12.74 0.20 11.45
CA PRO A 51 -11.62 0.37 12.38
C PRO A 51 -10.67 1.47 11.92
N GLN A 52 -10.20 2.30 12.85
CA GLN A 52 -9.23 3.37 12.63
C GLN A 52 -7.78 2.88 12.66
N LEU A 53 -7.57 1.68 13.18
CA LEU A 53 -6.29 0.97 13.20
C LEU A 53 -6.55 -0.52 13.05
N VAL A 54 -5.74 -1.17 12.24
CA VAL A 54 -5.79 -2.62 12.05
C VAL A 54 -4.44 -3.21 12.43
N ILE A 55 -4.46 -4.19 13.34
CA ILE A 55 -3.29 -4.99 13.72
C ILE A 55 -3.46 -6.37 13.11
N VAL A 56 -2.45 -6.87 12.42
CA VAL A 56 -2.48 -8.16 11.72
C VAL A 56 -1.31 -9.00 12.17
N CYS A 57 -1.58 -10.13 12.84
CA CYS A 57 -0.56 -11.11 13.19
C CYS A 57 -0.32 -12.05 12.01
N LEU A 58 0.97 -12.27 11.70
CA LEU A 58 1.42 -13.12 10.58
C LEU A 58 2.14 -14.35 11.11
N GLY A 59 2.10 -15.45 10.34
CA GLY A 59 2.85 -16.67 10.62
C GLY A 59 2.00 -17.84 11.13
N ASP A 60 0.68 -17.72 11.06
CA ASP A 60 -0.25 -18.82 11.35
C ASP A 60 -0.99 -19.22 10.07
N GLU A 61 -1.00 -20.51 9.74
CA GLU A 61 -1.63 -21.02 8.50
C GLU A 61 -3.16 -20.86 8.49
N ARG A 62 -3.79 -20.71 9.64
CA ARG A 62 -5.25 -20.50 9.79
C ARG A 62 -5.69 -19.10 9.36
N PHE A 63 -4.73 -18.18 9.16
CA PHE A 63 -5.01 -16.78 8.86
C PHE A 63 -4.05 -16.22 7.81
N ASP A 64 -4.54 -16.00 6.58
CA ASP A 64 -3.80 -15.27 5.56
C ASP A 64 -3.85 -13.76 5.83
N GLY A 65 -3.01 -13.30 6.74
CA GLY A 65 -2.97 -11.89 7.14
C GLY A 65 -2.59 -10.94 6.00
N LEU A 66 -1.67 -11.33 5.11
CA LEU A 66 -1.29 -10.50 3.96
C LEU A 66 -2.38 -10.49 2.88
N GLY A 67 -3.06 -11.60 2.66
CA GLY A 67 -4.24 -11.67 1.79
C GLY A 67 -5.37 -10.78 2.30
N PHE A 68 -5.64 -10.82 3.62
CA PHE A 68 -6.59 -9.92 4.25
C PHE A 68 -6.22 -8.43 4.01
N VAL A 69 -4.96 -8.04 4.21
CA VAL A 69 -4.53 -6.65 3.96
C VAL A 69 -4.71 -6.27 2.50
N ARG A 70 -4.33 -7.12 1.54
CA ARG A 70 -4.56 -6.87 0.10
C ARG A 70 -6.03 -6.69 -0.22
N LYS A 71 -6.90 -7.53 0.35
CA LYS A 71 -8.36 -7.42 0.19
C LYS A 71 -8.90 -6.14 0.79
N LEU A 72 -8.49 -5.79 2.01
CA LEU A 72 -8.83 -4.52 2.66
C LEU A 72 -8.49 -3.32 1.76
N ARG A 73 -7.27 -3.28 1.21
CA ARG A 73 -6.82 -2.17 0.35
C ARG A 73 -7.63 -2.04 -0.95
N ARG A 74 -8.09 -3.17 -1.50
CA ARG A 74 -8.89 -3.23 -2.74
C ARG A 74 -10.39 -3.11 -2.51
N SER A 75 -10.85 -3.19 -1.26
CA SER A 75 -12.26 -3.10 -0.92
C SER A 75 -12.85 -1.71 -1.17
N THR A 76 -14.17 -1.61 -1.03
CA THR A 76 -14.92 -0.34 -0.98
C THR A 76 -15.17 0.14 0.45
N TRP A 77 -14.63 -0.57 1.45
CA TRP A 77 -14.84 -0.27 2.86
C TRP A 77 -14.19 1.07 3.23
N THR A 78 -14.82 1.81 4.13
CA THR A 78 -14.33 3.12 4.59
C THR A 78 -12.94 3.01 5.20
N CYS A 79 -12.69 1.94 5.97
CA CYS A 79 -11.39 1.68 6.63
C CYS A 79 -10.28 1.18 5.68
N ARG A 80 -10.50 1.14 4.36
CA ARG A 80 -9.48 0.65 3.41
C ARG A 80 -8.15 1.42 3.46
N THR A 81 -8.19 2.67 3.87
CA THR A 81 -7.00 3.53 4.03
C THR A 81 -6.46 3.54 5.45
N SER A 82 -7.16 2.95 6.41
CA SER A 82 -6.75 2.93 7.82
C SER A 82 -5.35 2.34 7.99
N PRO A 83 -4.56 2.85 8.94
CA PRO A 83 -3.26 2.30 9.28
C PRO A 83 -3.32 0.80 9.55
N VAL A 84 -2.34 0.07 9.02
CA VAL A 84 -2.14 -1.35 9.29
C VAL A 84 -0.74 -1.56 9.86
N ILE A 85 -0.65 -2.22 11.01
CA ILE A 85 0.60 -2.69 11.61
C ILE A 85 0.59 -4.22 11.54
N THR A 86 1.64 -4.83 10.99
CA THR A 86 1.79 -6.28 11.04
C THR A 86 2.74 -6.70 12.14
N ILE A 87 2.41 -7.80 12.83
CA ILE A 87 3.20 -8.39 13.91
C ILE A 87 3.54 -9.83 13.53
N THR A 88 4.81 -10.23 13.64
CA THR A 88 5.25 -11.60 13.33
C THR A 88 6.40 -12.06 14.22
N GLY A 89 6.48 -13.37 14.47
CA GLY A 89 7.66 -14.01 15.07
C GLY A 89 8.77 -14.27 14.05
N VAL A 90 8.42 -14.40 12.76
CA VAL A 90 9.36 -14.72 11.67
C VAL A 90 9.55 -13.51 10.79
N ALA A 91 10.70 -12.82 10.92
CA ALA A 91 10.99 -11.60 10.17
C ALA A 91 12.06 -11.87 9.08
N THR A 92 11.75 -12.72 8.12
CA THR A 92 12.60 -12.90 6.93
C THR A 92 12.50 -11.70 6.00
N GLN A 93 13.53 -11.47 5.17
CA GLN A 93 13.50 -10.42 4.17
C GLN A 93 12.30 -10.56 3.23
N GLY A 94 11.96 -11.79 2.81
CA GLY A 94 10.80 -12.07 1.96
C GLY A 94 9.49 -11.65 2.63
N MET A 95 9.30 -11.97 3.92
CA MET A 95 8.10 -11.61 4.68
C MET A 95 7.98 -10.08 4.82
N ILE A 96 9.07 -9.38 5.11
CA ILE A 96 9.08 -7.91 5.23
C ILE A 96 8.72 -7.26 3.88
N LEU A 97 9.26 -7.77 2.78
CA LEU A 97 8.96 -7.28 1.44
C LEU A 97 7.49 -7.57 1.08
N ALA A 98 7.00 -8.78 1.34
CA ALA A 98 5.61 -9.15 1.09
C ALA A 98 4.62 -8.30 1.92
N ALA A 99 4.91 -8.04 3.20
CA ALA A 99 4.12 -7.15 4.04
C ALA A 99 4.10 -5.71 3.48
N ARG A 100 5.28 -5.19 3.12
CA ARG A 100 5.38 -3.88 2.46
C ARG A 100 4.54 -3.81 1.19
N ASP A 101 4.60 -4.87 0.37
CA ASP A 101 3.93 -4.93 -0.94
C ASP A 101 2.41 -5.14 -0.82
N SER A 102 1.91 -5.60 0.32
CA SER A 102 0.49 -5.69 0.61
C SER A 102 -0.17 -4.38 1.08
N GLY A 103 0.61 -3.31 1.31
CA GLY A 103 0.08 -2.01 1.74
C GLY A 103 0.04 -1.81 3.25
N VAL A 104 0.94 -2.47 3.97
CA VAL A 104 1.16 -2.30 5.41
C VAL A 104 1.88 -0.98 5.70
N HIS A 105 1.55 -0.31 6.81
CA HIS A 105 2.21 0.91 7.25
C HIS A 105 3.47 0.61 8.06
N GLU A 106 3.35 -0.29 9.05
CA GLU A 106 4.44 -0.62 9.95
C GLU A 106 4.52 -2.12 10.20
N PHE A 107 5.74 -2.56 10.54
CA PHE A 107 6.07 -3.95 10.82
C PHE A 107 6.72 -4.06 12.20
N LEU A 108 6.28 -5.02 13.01
CA LEU A 108 6.79 -5.28 14.35
C LEU A 108 7.15 -6.76 14.50
N ARG A 109 8.38 -7.04 14.95
CA ARG A 109 8.86 -8.40 15.17
C ARG A 109 8.68 -8.81 16.63
N LYS A 110 8.16 -10.01 16.89
CA LYS A 110 8.14 -10.66 18.21
C LYS A 110 9.55 -11.24 18.52
N PRO A 111 10.07 -11.16 19.76
CA PRO A 111 9.51 -10.41 20.88
C PRO A 111 9.74 -8.89 20.71
N TYR A 112 8.82 -8.06 21.19
CA TYR A 112 8.90 -6.60 21.14
C TYR A 112 8.65 -6.00 22.51
N SER A 113 9.25 -4.84 22.77
CA SER A 113 9.00 -4.06 23.98
C SER A 113 7.79 -3.16 23.83
N MET A 114 7.24 -2.68 24.96
CA MET A 114 6.20 -1.64 24.97
C MET A 114 6.66 -0.38 24.21
N LYS A 115 7.91 0.01 24.37
CA LYS A 115 8.50 1.15 23.64
C LYS A 115 8.46 0.95 22.13
N ASP A 116 8.73 -0.26 21.65
CA ASP A 116 8.67 -0.55 20.21
C ASP A 116 7.24 -0.47 19.66
N LEU A 117 6.28 -1.00 20.41
CA LEU A 117 4.86 -0.91 20.05
C LEU A 117 4.40 0.56 20.01
N LEU A 118 4.67 1.34 21.04
CA LEU A 118 4.30 2.76 21.08
C LEU A 118 4.92 3.55 19.93
N ARG A 119 6.19 3.32 19.60
CA ARG A 119 6.87 3.95 18.47
C ARG A 119 6.16 3.65 17.14
N ARG A 120 5.66 2.41 16.94
CA ARG A 120 4.90 2.06 15.72
C ARG A 120 3.51 2.70 15.70
N LEU A 121 2.83 2.73 16.84
CA LEU A 121 1.55 3.40 16.97
C LEU A 121 1.68 4.91 16.67
N GLU A 122 2.67 5.58 17.23
CA GLU A 122 2.96 6.98 16.94
C GLU A 122 3.28 7.22 15.46
N ALA A 123 4.08 6.35 14.87
CA ALA A 123 4.46 6.46 13.46
C ALA A 123 3.27 6.38 12.49
N VAL A 124 2.20 5.67 12.86
CA VAL A 124 1.01 5.51 12.01
C VAL A 124 -0.15 6.44 12.37
N THR A 125 -0.11 7.08 13.56
CA THR A 125 -1.20 7.94 14.04
C THR A 125 -0.86 9.42 14.06
N LEU A 126 0.44 9.77 14.16
CA LEU A 126 0.91 11.15 14.25
C LEU A 126 1.63 11.62 12.98
N LYS A 127 2.00 10.71 12.10
CA LYS A 127 2.70 11.04 10.85
C LYS A 127 1.86 10.57 9.68
N ASP A 128 1.22 11.51 9.02
CA ASP A 128 0.52 11.22 7.77
C ASP A 128 1.51 10.77 6.71
N ARG A 129 1.13 9.74 5.96
CA ARG A 129 1.85 9.26 4.79
C ARG A 129 1.00 9.47 3.55
N ASP A 130 1.61 9.99 2.50
CA ASP A 130 0.97 10.09 1.20
C ASP A 130 0.41 8.72 0.80
N TRP A 131 -0.79 8.70 0.24
CA TRP A 131 -1.44 7.47 -0.22
C TRP A 131 -1.15 7.20 -1.68
N VAL A 132 -0.76 6.00 -2.02
CA VAL A 132 -0.58 5.54 -3.40
C VAL A 132 -1.76 4.67 -3.80
N GLU A 133 -2.54 5.16 -4.74
CA GLU A 133 -3.63 4.42 -5.37
C GLU A 133 -3.17 3.98 -6.77
N GLY A 134 -2.72 2.74 -6.91
CA GLY A 134 -2.28 2.15 -8.17
C GLY A 134 -2.89 0.78 -8.41
N VAL A 135 -2.65 0.18 -9.57
CA VAL A 135 -3.13 -1.18 -9.87
C VAL A 135 -2.23 -2.23 -9.22
N ALA A 136 -0.92 -2.08 -9.33
CA ALA A 136 0.04 -3.01 -8.76
C ALA A 136 0.25 -2.84 -7.26
N TYR A 137 -0.03 -1.66 -6.72
CA TYR A 137 0.16 -1.33 -5.32
C TYR A 137 -0.88 -0.32 -4.83
N ILE A 138 -1.46 -0.61 -3.67
CA ILE A 138 -2.37 0.27 -2.96
C ILE A 138 -1.89 0.33 -1.50
N GLY A 139 -1.62 1.53 -1.01
CA GLY A 139 -1.13 1.69 0.36
C GLY A 139 -0.34 2.98 0.60
N PRO A 140 0.28 3.12 1.78
CA PRO A 140 1.10 4.29 2.09
C PRO A 140 2.32 4.38 1.18
N ASP A 141 2.75 5.59 0.83
CA ASP A 141 3.95 5.77 0.02
C ASP A 141 5.17 5.15 0.73
N ARG A 142 5.87 4.29 0.00
CA ARG A 142 7.05 3.56 0.48
C ARG A 142 8.32 4.39 0.38
N ARG A 143 8.27 5.55 -0.27
CA ARG A 143 9.43 6.40 -0.52
C ARG A 143 9.73 7.18 0.73
N ARG A 144 10.81 6.81 1.40
CA ARG A 144 11.32 7.57 2.57
C ARG A 144 11.92 8.93 2.19
N PHE A 145 12.01 9.24 0.89
CA PHE A 145 12.62 10.46 0.36
C PHE A 145 11.88 11.76 0.69
N ASN A 146 10.61 11.66 1.12
CA ASN A 146 9.85 12.85 1.53
C ASN A 146 9.98 13.18 3.02
N SER A 147 10.68 12.35 3.82
CA SER A 147 11.09 12.77 5.15
C SER A 147 12.33 13.64 4.99
N GLY A 148 12.26 14.93 5.34
CA GLY A 148 13.39 15.85 5.34
C GLY A 148 14.58 15.42 6.20
N ASP A 149 14.49 14.26 6.82
CA ASP A 149 15.48 13.64 7.69
C ASP A 149 16.37 12.59 6.99
N TYR A 150 16.18 12.33 5.67
CA TYR A 150 17.01 11.35 4.98
C TYR A 150 18.28 11.99 4.43
N ALA A 151 19.38 11.89 5.18
CA ALA A 151 20.73 12.32 4.78
C ALA A 151 21.58 11.19 4.12
N GLY A 152 20.95 10.07 3.70
CA GLY A 152 21.66 8.94 3.09
C GLY A 152 21.96 9.14 1.60
N PRO A 153 22.86 8.32 1.00
CA PRO A 153 23.22 8.44 -0.40
C PRO A 153 22.03 8.18 -1.33
N LEU A 154 21.85 8.98 -2.36
CA LEU A 154 20.86 8.82 -3.41
C LEU A 154 21.06 7.45 -4.09
N LYS A 155 20.04 6.58 -4.05
CA LYS A 155 20.14 5.20 -4.55
C LYS A 155 20.05 5.06 -6.07
N ARG A 156 19.72 6.13 -6.79
CA ARG A 156 19.59 6.12 -8.26
C ARG A 156 20.35 7.31 -8.86
N LYS A 157 21.11 7.09 -9.92
CA LYS A 157 21.81 8.15 -10.67
C LYS A 157 20.86 9.24 -11.25
N THR A 158 19.58 8.91 -11.43
CA THR A 158 18.53 9.79 -11.94
C THR A 158 17.86 10.64 -10.84
N ASP A 159 18.09 10.36 -9.57
CA ASP A 159 17.43 11.06 -8.46
C ASP A 159 18.01 12.47 -8.23
N GLY A 160 19.09 12.85 -8.92
CA GLY A 160 19.77 14.14 -8.75
C GLY A 160 19.33 15.26 -9.68
N SER A 161 18.53 14.99 -10.74
CA SER A 161 18.15 15.97 -11.76
C SER A 161 16.70 16.45 -11.70
N GLU A 162 15.81 15.68 -11.05
CA GLU A 162 14.38 16.02 -10.96
C GLU A 162 14.04 16.62 -9.60
N THR A 163 13.28 17.70 -9.62
CA THR A 163 12.74 18.28 -8.38
C THR A 163 11.73 17.31 -7.73
N PRO A 164 11.50 17.37 -6.40
CA PRO A 164 10.47 16.56 -5.73
C PRO A 164 9.08 16.72 -6.37
N TYR A 165 8.79 17.89 -6.88
CA TYR A 165 7.57 18.21 -7.62
C TYR A 165 7.48 17.40 -8.92
N GLN A 166 8.51 17.43 -9.76
CA GLN A 166 8.56 16.64 -11.01
C GLN A 166 8.49 15.15 -10.76
N GLN A 167 9.14 14.66 -9.69
CA GLN A 167 9.05 13.26 -9.28
C GLN A 167 7.62 12.84 -8.94
N LYS A 168 6.84 13.68 -8.24
CA LYS A 168 5.44 13.42 -7.93
C LYS A 168 4.58 13.38 -9.20
N ILE A 169 4.73 14.35 -10.10
CA ILE A 169 4.02 14.37 -11.39
C ILE A 169 4.36 13.12 -12.21
N ASN A 170 5.64 12.80 -12.38
CA ASN A 170 6.07 11.62 -13.12
C ASN A 170 5.54 10.32 -12.49
N GLN A 171 5.42 10.27 -11.17
CA GLN A 171 4.79 9.14 -10.48
C GLN A 171 3.31 9.01 -10.82
N CYS A 172 2.55 10.11 -10.78
CA CYS A 172 1.13 10.10 -11.16
C CYS A 172 0.96 9.61 -12.59
N LEU A 173 1.72 10.13 -13.54
CA LEU A 173 1.66 9.74 -14.94
C LEU A 173 2.01 8.26 -15.17
N LYS A 174 3.03 7.73 -14.45
CA LYS A 174 3.38 6.29 -14.48
C LYS A 174 2.26 5.41 -13.93
N ILE A 175 1.58 5.83 -12.88
CA ILE A 175 0.43 5.10 -12.33
C ILE A 175 -0.73 5.13 -13.31
N ILE A 176 -1.03 6.27 -13.93
CA ILE A 176 -2.07 6.40 -14.97
C ILE A 176 -1.77 5.45 -16.13
N ARG A 177 -0.54 5.42 -16.64
CA ARG A 177 -0.12 4.50 -17.71
C ARG A 177 -0.33 3.03 -17.32
N ALA A 178 0.07 2.65 -16.11
CA ALA A 178 -0.12 1.30 -15.61
C ALA A 178 -1.61 0.95 -15.44
N ALA A 179 -2.42 1.93 -15.04
CA ALA A 179 -3.86 1.75 -14.90
C ALA A 179 -4.54 1.58 -16.27
N ALA A 180 -4.15 2.34 -17.29
CA ALA A 180 -4.65 2.16 -18.65
C ALA A 180 -4.33 0.77 -19.17
N ALA A 181 -3.11 0.28 -18.97
CA ALA A 181 -2.72 -1.08 -19.38
C ALA A 181 -3.51 -2.20 -18.65
N ALA A 182 -4.03 -1.93 -17.46
CA ALA A 182 -4.78 -2.89 -16.66
C ALA A 182 -6.31 -2.71 -16.77
N ALA A 183 -6.79 -1.82 -17.63
CA ALA A 183 -8.20 -1.45 -17.73
C ALA A 183 -9.14 -2.66 -18.02
N GLU A 184 -8.67 -3.67 -18.75
CA GLU A 184 -9.44 -4.89 -19.01
C GLU A 184 -9.34 -5.93 -17.90
N SER A 185 -8.16 -6.07 -17.28
CA SER A 185 -7.93 -7.09 -16.24
C SER A 185 -8.49 -6.71 -14.87
N ASP A 186 -8.51 -5.42 -14.54
CA ASP A 186 -9.01 -4.89 -13.27
C ASP A 186 -9.62 -3.48 -13.47
N PRO A 187 -10.77 -3.39 -14.17
CA PRO A 187 -11.36 -2.11 -14.58
C PRO A 187 -11.75 -1.24 -13.39
N ALA A 188 -12.19 -1.84 -12.29
CA ALA A 188 -12.58 -1.11 -11.09
C ALA A 188 -11.39 -0.44 -10.41
N GLN A 189 -10.27 -1.15 -10.27
CA GLN A 189 -9.07 -0.58 -9.67
C GLN A 189 -8.36 0.38 -10.63
N ALA A 190 -8.35 0.09 -11.93
CA ALA A 190 -7.84 1.00 -12.95
C ALA A 190 -8.55 2.35 -12.89
N MET A 191 -9.88 2.34 -12.81
CA MET A 191 -10.69 3.55 -12.69
C MET A 191 -10.38 4.32 -11.40
N ARG A 192 -10.31 3.63 -10.25
CA ARG A 192 -9.95 4.26 -8.97
C ARG A 192 -8.56 4.90 -9.02
N ALA A 193 -7.58 4.17 -9.56
CA ALA A 193 -6.21 4.67 -9.71
C ALA A 193 -6.16 5.91 -10.60
N MET A 194 -6.82 5.88 -11.76
CA MET A 194 -6.89 7.02 -12.68
C MET A 194 -7.55 8.25 -12.04
N LEU A 195 -8.68 8.07 -11.35
CA LEU A 195 -9.37 9.17 -10.66
C LEU A 195 -8.49 9.80 -9.58
N ALA A 196 -7.85 8.97 -8.76
CA ALA A 196 -6.95 9.45 -7.70
C ALA A 196 -5.78 10.26 -8.28
N GLN A 197 -5.15 9.76 -9.33
CA GLN A 197 -4.01 10.45 -9.95
C GLN A 197 -4.45 11.71 -10.73
N ALA A 198 -5.61 11.70 -11.39
CA ALA A 198 -6.15 12.87 -12.04
C ALA A 198 -6.43 14.00 -11.03
N THR A 199 -7.03 13.67 -9.88
CA THR A 199 -7.27 14.63 -8.78
C THR A 199 -5.95 15.16 -8.23
N ALA A 200 -4.96 14.30 -8.02
CA ALA A 200 -3.64 14.71 -7.55
C ALA A 200 -2.94 15.66 -8.55
N LEU A 201 -3.00 15.34 -9.84
CA LEU A 201 -2.44 16.22 -10.88
C LEU A 201 -3.14 17.58 -10.92
N GLN A 202 -4.47 17.63 -10.81
CA GLN A 202 -5.21 18.90 -10.77
C GLN A 202 -4.80 19.80 -9.59
N SER A 203 -4.51 19.18 -8.42
CA SER A 203 -4.10 19.94 -7.23
C SER A 203 -2.66 20.39 -7.24
N MET A 204 -1.79 19.67 -7.95
CA MET A 204 -0.33 19.94 -7.95
C MET A 204 0.15 20.67 -9.19
N ALA A 205 -0.46 20.45 -10.38
CA ALA A 205 0.07 20.95 -11.64
C ALA A 205 0.07 22.49 -11.67
N THR A 206 1.24 23.08 -11.94
CA THR A 206 1.44 24.51 -12.15
C THR A 206 1.55 24.86 -13.64
N ASP A 207 1.88 23.86 -14.47
CA ASP A 207 1.92 24.04 -15.93
C ASP A 207 0.49 24.04 -16.49
N PHE A 208 0.19 25.06 -17.32
CA PHE A 208 -1.15 25.28 -17.88
C PHE A 208 -1.61 24.10 -18.75
N HIS A 209 -0.73 23.57 -19.61
CA HIS A 209 -1.09 22.47 -20.53
C HIS A 209 -1.33 21.17 -19.78
N LEU A 210 -0.51 20.88 -18.77
CA LEU A 210 -0.71 19.71 -17.90
C LEU A 210 -2.01 19.83 -17.10
N THR A 211 -2.30 21.01 -16.56
CA THR A 211 -3.55 21.28 -15.81
C THR A 211 -4.78 21.09 -16.69
N LEU A 212 -4.73 21.61 -17.93
CA LEU A 212 -5.83 21.43 -18.89
C LEU A 212 -6.03 19.96 -19.26
N ALA A 213 -4.95 19.23 -19.56
CA ALA A 213 -5.00 17.81 -19.90
C ALA A 213 -5.51 16.96 -18.71
N ALA A 214 -5.07 17.26 -17.49
CA ALA A 214 -5.55 16.58 -16.28
C ALA A 214 -7.04 16.85 -16.03
N SER A 215 -7.52 18.07 -16.28
CA SER A 215 -8.92 18.42 -16.11
C SER A 215 -9.82 17.77 -17.17
N GLU A 216 -9.36 17.67 -18.40
CA GLU A 216 -10.07 16.94 -19.47
C GLU A 216 -10.15 15.46 -19.15
N PHE A 217 -9.04 14.87 -18.75
CA PHE A 217 -8.95 13.47 -18.33
C PHE A 217 -9.90 13.17 -17.16
N TYR A 218 -9.86 13.96 -16.10
CA TYR A 218 -10.75 13.82 -14.95
C TYR A 218 -12.25 13.86 -15.37
N ARG A 219 -12.64 14.83 -16.21
CA ARG A 219 -14.01 14.93 -16.68
C ARG A 219 -14.46 13.69 -17.46
N ASN A 220 -13.59 13.11 -18.28
CA ASN A 220 -13.89 11.89 -19.02
C ASN A 220 -14.12 10.71 -18.06
N LEU A 221 -13.26 10.56 -17.03
CA LEU A 221 -13.41 9.52 -16.01
C LEU A 221 -14.70 9.67 -15.22
N VAL A 222 -15.04 10.87 -14.76
CA VAL A 222 -16.27 11.13 -13.99
C VAL A 222 -17.51 10.83 -14.85
N ARG A 223 -17.54 11.29 -16.10
CA ARG A 223 -18.65 11.00 -17.03
C ARG A 223 -18.80 9.50 -17.29
N HIS A 224 -17.68 8.80 -17.43
CA HIS A 224 -17.71 7.35 -17.64
C HIS A 224 -18.23 6.60 -16.40
N THR A 225 -17.77 6.98 -15.21
CA THR A 225 -18.28 6.41 -13.96
C THR A 225 -19.80 6.56 -13.83
N GLN A 226 -20.34 7.71 -14.23
CA GLN A 226 -21.79 7.94 -14.24
C GLN A 226 -22.54 7.09 -15.27
N SER A 227 -21.88 6.67 -16.36
CA SER A 227 -22.49 5.84 -17.38
C SER A 227 -22.70 4.39 -16.97
N GLY A 228 -22.05 3.91 -15.90
CA GLY A 228 -22.08 2.53 -15.43
C GLY A 228 -21.45 1.51 -16.37
N LYS A 229 -20.79 1.95 -17.45
CA LYS A 229 -20.13 1.06 -18.43
C LYS A 229 -18.77 0.59 -17.90
N ALA A 230 -18.34 -0.59 -18.32
CA ALA A 230 -17.01 -1.08 -18.03
C ALA A 230 -15.95 -0.24 -18.77
N LEU A 231 -14.82 0.02 -18.08
CA LEU A 231 -13.68 0.67 -18.71
C LEU A 231 -12.99 -0.31 -19.66
N THR A 232 -12.82 0.09 -20.92
CA THR A 232 -12.04 -0.65 -21.91
C THR A 232 -10.66 -0.05 -22.06
N ARG A 233 -9.71 -0.85 -22.56
CA ARG A 233 -8.34 -0.40 -22.80
C ARG A 233 -8.29 0.73 -23.82
N ASP A 234 -9.03 0.59 -24.93
CA ASP A 234 -9.05 1.61 -26.00
C ASP A 234 -9.52 2.98 -25.48
N LEU A 235 -10.55 3.00 -24.63
CA LEU A 235 -11.00 4.24 -23.98
C LEU A 235 -9.95 4.82 -23.04
N ALA A 236 -9.34 3.96 -22.23
CA ALA A 236 -8.30 4.38 -21.30
C ALA A 236 -7.08 4.96 -22.04
N ASP A 237 -6.61 4.29 -23.10
CA ASP A 237 -5.50 4.74 -23.94
C ASP A 237 -5.84 6.07 -24.62
N ALA A 238 -7.04 6.21 -25.19
CA ALA A 238 -7.49 7.45 -25.85
C ALA A 238 -7.50 8.67 -24.88
N TRP A 239 -7.92 8.46 -23.64
CA TRP A 239 -7.97 9.55 -22.64
C TRP A 239 -6.62 9.90 -22.04
N THR A 240 -5.69 8.95 -22.01
CA THR A 240 -4.37 9.15 -21.38
C THR A 240 -3.32 9.70 -22.33
N VAL A 241 -3.52 9.62 -23.64
CA VAL A 241 -2.54 10.02 -24.68
C VAL A 241 -1.96 11.40 -24.45
N LYS A 242 -2.79 12.41 -24.18
CA LYS A 242 -2.34 13.79 -23.94
C LYS A 242 -1.50 13.92 -22.67
N LEU A 243 -1.91 13.23 -21.60
CA LEU A 243 -1.19 13.23 -20.31
C LEU A 243 0.15 12.52 -20.42
N LEU A 244 0.19 11.38 -21.09
CA LEU A 244 1.42 10.60 -21.22
C LEU A 244 2.48 11.29 -22.07
N GLY A 245 2.10 12.28 -22.88
CA GLY A 245 3.04 13.16 -23.59
C GLY A 245 3.95 13.98 -22.66
N PHE A 246 3.56 14.20 -21.40
CA PHE A 246 4.38 14.87 -20.40
C PHE A 246 5.38 13.94 -19.68
N LEU A 247 5.32 12.63 -19.91
CA LEU A 247 6.30 11.70 -19.35
C LEU A 247 7.65 11.82 -20.08
N PRO A 248 8.78 11.91 -19.35
CA PRO A 248 10.10 11.83 -19.97
C PRO A 248 10.28 10.54 -20.76
N LYS A 249 10.87 10.62 -21.95
CA LYS A 249 11.07 9.45 -22.86
C LYS A 249 11.93 8.34 -22.27
N ASP A 250 12.75 8.63 -21.26
CA ASP A 250 13.66 7.66 -20.61
C ASP A 250 13.03 6.96 -19.39
N ALA A 251 11.76 7.15 -19.11
CA ALA A 251 11.10 6.61 -17.92
C ALA A 251 11.01 5.05 -17.90
N ASP A 252 11.30 4.37 -18.99
CA ASP A 252 11.22 2.90 -19.14
C ASP A 252 12.59 2.16 -19.06
N ALA A 253 13.71 2.84 -19.12
CA ALA A 253 15.03 2.19 -19.19
C ALA A 253 15.49 1.48 -17.90
N GLY A 254 14.72 1.51 -16.83
CA GLY A 254 15.07 1.00 -15.49
C GLY A 254 14.44 -0.32 -15.04
N ARG A 255 13.58 -0.96 -15.82
CA ARG A 255 12.99 -2.27 -15.43
C ARG A 255 13.87 -3.42 -15.91
N LYS A 256 14.92 -3.77 -15.15
CA LYS A 256 15.45 -5.14 -15.19
C LYS A 256 14.32 -6.09 -14.74
N LYS A 257 14.01 -7.10 -15.58
CA LYS A 257 13.13 -8.22 -15.26
C LYS A 257 13.50 -8.79 -13.89
N PRO A 258 12.53 -9.25 -13.07
CA PRO A 258 12.86 -10.00 -11.87
C PRO A 258 13.69 -11.22 -12.31
N VAL A 259 14.86 -11.37 -11.70
CA VAL A 259 15.67 -12.59 -11.81
C VAL A 259 14.78 -13.72 -11.30
N ALA A 260 14.52 -14.70 -12.17
CA ALA A 260 13.85 -15.93 -11.79
C ALA A 260 14.59 -16.52 -10.57
N ALA A 261 13.84 -16.94 -9.57
CA ALA A 261 14.39 -17.60 -8.40
C ALA A 261 15.23 -18.79 -8.87
N ALA A 262 16.53 -18.78 -8.54
CA ALA A 262 17.38 -19.93 -8.69
C ALA A 262 16.82 -21.04 -7.78
N GLU A 263 16.52 -22.18 -8.37
CA GLU A 263 16.21 -23.42 -7.64
C GLU A 263 17.39 -23.75 -6.72
N PRO A 264 17.14 -24.24 -5.49
CA PRO A 264 18.23 -24.70 -4.65
C PRO A 264 18.85 -25.96 -5.26
N GLU A 265 20.13 -25.92 -5.62
CA GLU A 265 20.89 -27.09 -5.95
C GLU A 265 20.96 -28.02 -4.73
N ASP A 266 20.32 -29.16 -4.89
CA ASP A 266 20.37 -30.31 -3.98
C ASP A 266 21.74 -30.99 -4.11
N SER A 267 22.68 -30.61 -3.24
CA SER A 267 23.98 -31.30 -3.11
C SER A 267 24.05 -32.03 -1.77
N ALA A 268 23.25 -33.09 -1.66
CA ALA A 268 23.45 -34.09 -0.62
C ALA A 268 24.56 -35.07 -1.07
N GLN A 269 25.78 -34.87 -0.60
CA GLN A 269 26.81 -35.93 -0.62
C GLN A 269 26.68 -36.76 0.67
N PRO A 270 26.62 -38.11 0.57
CA PRO A 270 26.61 -38.95 1.75
C PRO A 270 28.02 -39.04 2.35
N LEU A 271 28.15 -38.73 3.61
CA LEU A 271 29.31 -39.00 4.45
C LEU A 271 29.45 -40.52 4.60
N MET A 272 30.49 -41.10 3.96
CA MET A 272 30.93 -42.46 4.24
C MET A 272 31.74 -42.44 5.54
N LEU A 273 31.24 -43.19 6.52
CA LEU A 273 31.96 -43.58 7.72
C LEU A 273 33.00 -44.63 7.37
N GLY A 274 34.26 -44.34 7.69
CA GLY A 274 35.35 -45.28 7.83
C GLY A 274 36.01 -45.12 9.19
#